data_186e57a717311a40e7d7efc2a9a78f21
#
_entry.id   186e57a717311a40e7d7efc2a9a78f21
#
_cell.length_a   1.000
_cell.length_b   1.000
_cell.length_c   1.000
_cell.angle_alpha   90.00
_cell.angle_beta   90.00
_cell.angle_gamma   90.00
#
_symmetry.space_group_name_H-M   'P 1'
#
loop_
_entity.id
_entity.type
_entity.pdbx_description
1 polymer ?
#
loop_
_entity_poly.entity_id
_entity_poly.type
_entity_poly.pdbx_seq_one_letter_code
_entity_poly.pdbx_strand_id
1 'polypeptide(L)'
;YNLHDLLATLHPDQSSEQIMRKVETATAMNLLMQGMAFMEIGQEFGRTKLIATGENGELTHDDRERAMNSYNAPDSVNQVNWDLINERQGSIEFIRQIIRLKTETSAFSYPTYDEIYHHVFVHSAHEHSGWIVYEIHGEEHLLIVFNAKGDAFQFENAGNLELLVTNSPSDEENKVGGVSVSIFKVL
;
A
#
# COMPACT_ATOMS: atom_id res chain seq x y z
N TYR A 1 -1.33 -3.05 -16.74
CA TYR A 1 -1.82 -1.96 -15.87
C TYR A 1 -0.76 -1.59 -14.85
N ASN A 2 -0.73 -0.32 -14.46
CA ASN A 2 -0.16 0.05 -13.17
C ASN A 2 -1.13 -0.33 -12.02
N LEU A 3 -0.69 -0.22 -10.77
CA LEU A 3 -1.49 -0.66 -9.63
C LEU A 3 -2.82 0.10 -9.50
N HIS A 4 -2.81 1.43 -9.66
CA HIS A 4 -4.00 2.26 -9.59
C HIS A 4 -5.05 1.85 -10.63
N ASP A 5 -4.65 1.70 -11.88
CA ASP A 5 -5.56 1.39 -12.98
C ASP A 5 -6.14 -0.03 -12.88
N LEU A 6 -5.32 -0.98 -12.39
CA LEU A 6 -5.80 -2.33 -12.11
C LEU A 6 -6.91 -2.30 -11.04
N LEU A 7 -6.67 -1.61 -9.92
CA LEU A 7 -7.64 -1.51 -8.83
C LEU A 7 -8.91 -0.76 -9.26
N ALA A 8 -8.77 0.34 -10.01
CA ALA A 8 -9.92 1.08 -10.53
C ALA A 8 -10.75 0.25 -11.54
N THR A 9 -10.10 -0.61 -12.31
CA THR A 9 -10.79 -1.51 -13.25
C THR A 9 -11.53 -2.63 -12.54
N LEU A 10 -10.92 -3.19 -11.48
CA LEU A 10 -11.54 -4.28 -10.68
C LEU A 10 -12.65 -3.79 -9.76
N HIS A 11 -12.65 -2.51 -9.41
CA HIS A 11 -13.60 -1.91 -8.47
C HIS A 11 -14.23 -0.63 -9.04
N PRO A 12 -15.00 -0.71 -10.13
CA PRO A 12 -15.50 0.47 -10.85
C PRO A 12 -16.49 1.30 -10.02
N ASP A 13 -17.12 0.71 -9.01
CA ASP A 13 -18.11 1.38 -8.15
C ASP A 13 -17.47 2.09 -6.94
N GLN A 14 -16.16 2.00 -6.78
CA GLN A 14 -15.45 2.64 -5.66
C GLN A 14 -14.99 4.07 -6.01
N SER A 15 -15.02 4.93 -4.99
CA SER A 15 -14.51 6.30 -5.12
C SER A 15 -12.99 6.32 -5.35
N SER A 16 -12.51 7.42 -5.91
CA SER A 16 -11.07 7.66 -6.09
C SER A 16 -10.29 7.54 -4.78
N GLU A 17 -10.87 7.99 -3.66
CA GLU A 17 -10.27 7.88 -2.33
C GLU A 17 -10.15 6.42 -1.87
N GLN A 18 -11.20 5.61 -2.09
CA GLN A 18 -11.18 4.18 -1.77
C GLN A 18 -10.14 3.42 -2.60
N ILE A 19 -10.01 3.75 -3.89
CA ILE A 19 -8.97 3.18 -4.75
C ILE A 19 -7.58 3.59 -4.25
N MET A 20 -7.37 4.87 -3.91
CA MET A 20 -6.09 5.32 -3.41
C MET A 20 -5.70 4.66 -2.10
N ARG A 21 -6.62 4.44 -1.18
CA ARG A 21 -6.35 3.69 0.05
C ARG A 21 -5.87 2.26 -0.21
N LYS A 22 -6.43 1.60 -1.22
CA LYS A 22 -5.94 0.29 -1.68
C LYS A 22 -4.53 0.37 -2.27
N VAL A 23 -4.25 1.40 -3.07
CA VAL A 23 -2.92 1.67 -3.62
C VAL A 23 -1.90 1.87 -2.49
N GLU A 24 -2.22 2.70 -1.51
CA GLU A 24 -1.39 2.96 -0.33
C GLU A 24 -1.08 1.68 0.45
N THR A 25 -2.13 0.92 0.79
CA THR A 25 -2.00 -0.31 1.57
C THR A 25 -1.17 -1.37 0.84
N ALA A 26 -1.41 -1.57 -0.45
CA ALA A 26 -0.65 -2.52 -1.26
C ALA A 26 0.79 -2.06 -1.49
N THR A 27 1.01 -0.76 -1.67
CA THR A 27 2.36 -0.17 -1.79
C THR A 27 3.13 -0.32 -0.48
N ALA A 28 2.50 -0.03 0.66
CA ALA A 28 3.10 -0.24 1.97
C ALA A 28 3.45 -1.72 2.20
N MET A 29 2.59 -2.65 1.80
CA MET A 29 2.86 -4.07 1.88
C MET A 29 4.12 -4.46 1.08
N ASN A 30 4.24 -3.99 -0.16
CA ASN A 30 5.44 -4.21 -0.97
C ASN A 30 6.70 -3.63 -0.31
N LEU A 31 6.63 -2.40 0.20
CA LEU A 31 7.77 -1.71 0.80
C LEU A 31 8.20 -2.35 2.13
N LEU A 32 7.28 -2.81 2.95
CA LEU A 32 7.55 -3.35 4.30
C LEU A 32 7.96 -4.84 4.31
N MET A 33 7.96 -5.52 3.16
CA MET A 33 8.53 -6.87 3.07
C MET A 33 10.06 -6.84 3.16
N GLN A 34 10.65 -7.99 3.52
CA GLN A 34 12.11 -8.15 3.59
C GLN A 34 12.77 -7.98 2.21
N GLY A 35 13.93 -7.35 2.20
CA GLY A 35 14.75 -7.19 1.01
C GLY A 35 14.39 -5.97 0.14
N MET A 36 14.76 -6.04 -1.13
CA MET A 36 14.57 -4.95 -2.09
C MET A 36 13.11 -4.84 -2.53
N ALA A 37 12.59 -3.61 -2.53
CA ALA A 37 11.28 -3.29 -3.05
C ALA A 37 11.41 -2.47 -4.35
N PHE A 38 10.49 -2.71 -5.29
CA PHE A 38 10.36 -1.95 -6.52
C PHE A 38 9.01 -1.24 -6.53
N MET A 39 9.02 0.02 -6.94
CA MET A 39 7.82 0.83 -7.07
C MET A 39 7.86 1.57 -8.41
N GLU A 40 6.75 1.57 -9.14
CA GLU A 40 6.63 2.34 -10.38
C GLU A 40 6.58 3.84 -10.05
N ILE A 41 7.21 4.67 -10.89
CA ILE A 41 7.13 6.14 -10.76
C ILE A 41 5.67 6.61 -10.79
N GLY A 42 5.28 7.38 -9.80
CA GLY A 42 3.93 7.91 -9.65
C GLY A 42 2.95 6.99 -8.93
N GLN A 43 3.37 5.80 -8.49
CA GLN A 43 2.51 4.89 -7.73
C GLN A 43 2.07 5.54 -6.41
N GLU A 44 2.93 6.32 -5.76
CA GLU A 44 2.69 7.04 -4.50
C GLU A 44 1.56 8.07 -4.57
N PHE A 45 1.25 8.55 -5.76
CA PHE A 45 0.12 9.47 -6.00
C PHE A 45 -0.91 8.91 -7.00
N GLY A 46 -0.91 7.60 -7.22
CA GLY A 46 -1.92 6.93 -8.04
C GLY A 46 -1.88 7.35 -9.51
N ARG A 47 -0.67 7.40 -10.12
CA ARG A 47 -0.53 7.60 -11.57
C ARG A 47 -1.47 6.71 -12.34
N THR A 48 -2.16 7.28 -13.33
CA THR A 48 -3.05 6.56 -14.24
C THR A 48 -2.56 6.67 -15.68
N LYS A 49 -2.79 5.62 -16.46
CA LYS A 49 -2.64 5.54 -17.90
C LYS A 49 -3.99 5.44 -18.61
N LEU A 50 -5.08 5.44 -17.85
CA LEU A 50 -6.44 5.42 -18.35
C LEU A 50 -6.82 6.82 -18.83
N ILE A 51 -6.84 7.01 -20.16
CA ILE A 51 -7.25 8.26 -20.81
C ILE A 51 -8.53 7.99 -21.56
N ALA A 52 -9.62 8.58 -21.09
CA ALA A 52 -10.93 8.42 -21.69
C ALA A 52 -11.00 9.14 -23.06
N THR A 53 -11.34 8.40 -24.12
CA THR A 53 -11.51 8.92 -25.47
C THR A 53 -12.92 8.78 -26.03
N GLY A 54 -13.85 8.23 -25.24
CA GLY A 54 -15.26 8.12 -25.60
C GLY A 54 -15.96 9.48 -25.73
N GLU A 55 -17.06 9.55 -26.47
CA GLU A 55 -17.76 10.81 -26.82
C GLU A 55 -18.26 11.59 -25.59
N ASN A 56 -18.56 10.91 -24.50
CA ASN A 56 -19.03 11.51 -23.24
C ASN A 56 -17.96 11.46 -22.13
N GLY A 57 -16.69 11.26 -22.49
CA GLY A 57 -15.61 11.11 -21.53
C GLY A 57 -15.60 9.74 -20.84
N GLU A 58 -16.26 8.73 -21.40
CA GLU A 58 -16.17 7.37 -20.90
C GLU A 58 -14.89 6.66 -21.39
N LEU A 59 -14.42 5.71 -20.58
CA LEU A 59 -13.33 4.81 -20.93
C LEU A 59 -13.81 3.74 -21.90
N THR A 60 -13.29 3.75 -23.11
CA THR A 60 -13.56 2.73 -24.11
C THR A 60 -12.78 1.44 -23.83
N HIS A 61 -13.09 0.37 -24.58
CA HIS A 61 -12.29 -0.87 -24.53
C HIS A 61 -10.84 -0.62 -24.96
N ASP A 62 -10.65 0.14 -26.02
CA ASP A 62 -9.31 0.47 -26.55
C ASP A 62 -8.48 1.31 -25.58
N ASP A 63 -9.11 2.19 -24.79
CA ASP A 63 -8.42 2.95 -23.76
C ASP A 63 -7.87 2.03 -22.65
N ARG A 64 -8.66 1.03 -22.25
CA ARG A 64 -8.25 0.03 -21.27
C ARG A 64 -7.13 -0.86 -21.79
N GLU A 65 -7.20 -1.30 -23.03
CA GLU A 65 -6.14 -2.10 -23.66
C GLU A 65 -4.83 -1.31 -23.79
N ARG A 66 -4.89 -0.05 -24.18
CA ARG A 66 -3.71 0.84 -24.24
C ARG A 66 -3.08 1.05 -22.86
N ALA A 67 -3.88 1.24 -21.81
CA ALA A 67 -3.38 1.38 -20.45
C ALA A 67 -2.77 0.08 -19.91
N MET A 68 -3.32 -1.07 -20.28
CA MET A 68 -2.84 -2.39 -19.86
C MET A 68 -1.49 -2.74 -20.48
N ASN A 69 -1.26 -2.39 -21.74
CA ASN A 69 -0.03 -2.69 -22.47
C ASN A 69 0.45 -1.45 -23.23
N SER A 70 1.03 -0.51 -22.49
CA SER A 70 1.32 0.84 -23.00
C SER A 70 2.71 1.02 -23.58
N TYR A 71 3.49 -0.05 -23.85
CA TYR A 71 4.90 0.08 -24.26
C TYR A 71 5.08 0.87 -25.56
N ASN A 72 4.12 0.86 -26.47
CA ASN A 72 4.11 1.61 -27.73
C ASN A 72 2.98 2.65 -27.80
N ALA A 73 2.33 2.94 -26.68
CA ALA A 73 1.30 3.98 -26.63
C ALA A 73 1.93 5.38 -26.70
N PRO A 74 1.16 6.40 -27.14
CA PRO A 74 1.66 7.76 -27.24
C PRO A 74 1.97 8.37 -25.86
N ASP A 75 2.72 9.48 -25.88
CA ASP A 75 3.10 10.20 -24.66
C ASP A 75 1.89 10.61 -23.79
N SER A 76 0.76 10.94 -24.40
CA SER A 76 -0.48 11.25 -23.70
C SER A 76 -0.93 10.13 -22.73
N VAL A 77 -0.59 8.88 -23.02
CA VAL A 77 -0.85 7.72 -22.15
C VAL A 77 0.30 7.48 -21.16
N ASN A 78 1.54 7.61 -21.64
CA ASN A 78 2.74 7.23 -20.88
C ASN A 78 3.32 8.35 -20.00
N GLN A 79 2.98 9.61 -20.27
CA GLN A 79 3.45 10.73 -19.44
C GLN A 79 2.96 10.61 -17.99
N VAL A 80 3.73 11.19 -17.09
CA VAL A 80 3.34 11.31 -15.69
C VAL A 80 2.56 12.62 -15.52
N ASN A 81 1.34 12.55 -15.02
CA ASN A 81 0.60 13.75 -14.65
C ASN A 81 1.06 14.22 -13.26
N TRP A 82 1.95 15.21 -13.24
CA TRP A 82 2.53 15.77 -12.02
C TRP A 82 1.53 16.64 -11.22
N ASP A 83 0.42 17.06 -11.80
CA ASP A 83 -0.61 17.84 -11.08
C ASP A 83 -1.27 17.02 -9.98
N LEU A 84 -1.32 15.68 -10.11
CA LEU A 84 -1.81 14.77 -9.08
C LEU A 84 -1.05 14.87 -7.76
N ILE A 85 0.18 15.35 -7.75
CA ILE A 85 0.95 15.59 -6.53
C ILE A 85 0.20 16.55 -5.60
N ASN A 86 -0.36 17.61 -6.15
CA ASN A 86 -1.07 18.61 -5.36
C ASN A 86 -2.37 18.06 -4.74
N GLU A 87 -3.01 17.14 -5.43
CA GLU A 87 -4.27 16.49 -4.99
C GLU A 87 -4.04 15.35 -3.99
N ARG A 88 -2.85 14.75 -4.01
CA ARG A 88 -2.52 13.49 -3.31
C ARG A 88 -1.40 13.62 -2.27
N GLN A 89 -1.26 14.82 -1.69
CA GLN A 89 -0.21 15.11 -0.68
C GLN A 89 -0.23 14.13 0.49
N GLY A 90 -1.42 13.74 0.97
CA GLY A 90 -1.56 12.78 2.08
C GLY A 90 -0.98 11.41 1.73
N SER A 91 -1.30 10.89 0.54
CA SER A 91 -0.78 9.61 0.06
C SER A 91 0.75 9.63 -0.09
N ILE A 92 1.28 10.72 -0.65
CA ILE A 92 2.73 10.90 -0.80
C ILE A 92 3.42 10.93 0.56
N GLU A 93 2.87 11.66 1.52
CA GLU A 93 3.45 11.75 2.87
C GLU A 93 3.40 10.42 3.59
N PHE A 94 2.29 9.67 3.49
CA PHE A 94 2.18 8.33 4.03
C PHE A 94 3.26 7.40 3.44
N ILE A 95 3.41 7.34 2.12
CA ILE A 95 4.43 6.49 1.48
C ILE A 95 5.86 6.96 1.83
N ARG A 96 6.08 8.27 1.97
CA ARG A 96 7.37 8.81 2.45
C ARG A 96 7.71 8.31 3.86
N GLN A 97 6.74 8.27 4.77
CA GLN A 97 6.93 7.73 6.13
C GLN A 97 7.27 6.24 6.10
N ILE A 98 6.60 5.45 5.24
CA ILE A 98 6.91 4.03 5.04
C ILE A 98 8.35 3.84 4.52
N ILE A 99 8.75 4.63 3.53
CA ILE A 99 10.13 4.57 2.98
C ILE A 99 11.16 4.94 4.05
N ARG A 100 10.90 5.98 4.84
CA ARG A 100 11.77 6.34 5.96
C ARG A 100 11.93 5.18 6.93
N LEU A 101 10.82 4.62 7.40
CA LEU A 101 10.85 3.50 8.32
C LEU A 101 11.69 2.35 7.76
N LYS A 102 11.49 1.99 6.48
CA LYS A 102 12.27 0.93 5.83
C LYS A 102 13.77 1.24 5.75
N THR A 103 14.14 2.50 5.54
CA THR A 103 15.55 2.88 5.30
C THR A 103 16.30 3.26 6.56
N GLU A 104 15.60 3.68 7.60
CA GLU A 104 16.18 4.12 8.88
C GLU A 104 16.34 2.97 9.88
N THR A 105 15.72 1.81 9.64
CA THR A 105 15.86 0.61 10.48
C THR A 105 16.44 -0.56 9.70
N SER A 106 17.16 -1.48 10.39
CA SER A 106 17.61 -2.75 9.83
C SER A 106 16.49 -3.81 9.73
N ALA A 107 15.34 -3.54 10.31
CA ALA A 107 14.23 -4.49 10.47
C ALA A 107 13.71 -5.11 9.15
N PHE A 108 13.83 -4.38 8.03
CA PHE A 108 13.30 -4.81 6.72
C PHE A 108 14.37 -5.29 5.74
N SER A 109 15.60 -5.49 6.19
CA SER A 109 16.75 -5.80 5.32
C SER A 109 17.72 -6.80 5.90
N TYR A 110 17.23 -7.81 6.58
CA TYR A 110 18.07 -8.91 7.07
C TYR A 110 18.77 -9.59 5.90
N PRO A 111 20.12 -9.77 5.98
CA PRO A 111 20.92 -10.22 4.86
C PRO A 111 20.80 -11.72 4.55
N THR A 112 20.30 -12.52 5.50
CA THR A 112 20.21 -13.98 5.34
C THR A 112 18.83 -14.50 5.69
N TYR A 113 18.46 -15.65 5.10
CA TYR A 113 17.20 -16.34 5.44
C TYR A 113 17.15 -16.76 6.92
N ASP A 114 18.29 -17.14 7.49
CA ASP A 114 18.39 -17.52 8.90
C ASP A 114 18.05 -16.37 9.84
N GLU A 115 18.54 -15.17 9.55
CA GLU A 115 18.15 -13.96 10.30
C GLU A 115 16.68 -13.61 10.13
N ILE A 116 16.14 -13.71 8.92
CA ILE A 116 14.69 -13.49 8.69
C ILE A 116 13.90 -14.50 9.53
N TYR A 117 14.27 -15.77 9.50
CA TYR A 117 13.59 -16.85 10.24
C TYR A 117 13.60 -16.62 11.77
N HIS A 118 14.65 -16.04 12.30
CA HIS A 118 14.77 -15.77 13.74
C HIS A 118 14.13 -14.46 14.20
N HIS A 119 13.93 -13.52 13.29
CA HIS A 119 13.47 -12.17 13.64
C HIS A 119 12.07 -11.81 13.12
N VAL A 120 11.55 -12.53 12.14
CA VAL A 120 10.28 -12.17 11.49
C VAL A 120 9.24 -13.25 11.75
N PHE A 121 8.10 -12.84 12.35
CA PHE A 121 7.03 -13.74 12.75
C PHE A 121 5.71 -13.30 12.13
N VAL A 122 5.05 -14.21 11.40
CA VAL A 122 3.70 -13.98 10.86
C VAL A 122 2.70 -14.66 11.80
N HIS A 123 1.96 -13.87 12.56
CA HIS A 123 1.03 -14.39 13.57
C HIS A 123 -0.31 -14.83 12.99
N SER A 124 -0.74 -14.20 11.90
CA SER A 124 -2.01 -14.54 11.28
C SER A 124 -1.96 -14.29 9.79
N ALA A 125 -2.10 -15.37 9.04
CA ALA A 125 -2.31 -15.37 7.61
C ALA A 125 -3.19 -16.56 7.26
N HIS A 126 -4.49 -16.47 7.54
CA HIS A 126 -5.45 -17.47 7.05
C HIS A 126 -5.89 -17.10 5.63
N GLU A 127 -5.98 -18.09 4.77
CA GLU A 127 -6.21 -17.96 3.32
C GLU A 127 -7.43 -17.11 2.92
N HIS A 128 -8.34 -16.81 3.80
CA HIS A 128 -9.52 -15.97 3.53
C HIS A 128 -9.75 -14.88 4.59
N SER A 129 -8.81 -14.68 5.50
CA SER A 129 -8.98 -13.71 6.59
C SER A 129 -8.98 -12.27 6.08
N GLY A 130 -8.15 -11.95 5.07
CA GLY A 130 -8.00 -10.62 4.53
C GLY A 130 -7.19 -9.68 5.45
N TRP A 131 -6.54 -10.20 6.48
CA TRP A 131 -5.59 -9.48 7.31
C TRP A 131 -4.30 -10.26 7.49
N ILE A 132 -3.21 -9.55 7.76
CA ILE A 132 -1.91 -10.10 8.12
C ILE A 132 -1.40 -9.33 9.33
N VAL A 133 -1.06 -10.05 10.39
CA VAL A 133 -0.33 -9.52 11.54
C VAL A 133 1.08 -10.09 11.48
N TYR A 134 2.05 -9.22 11.38
CA TYR A 134 3.43 -9.58 11.17
C TYR A 134 4.33 -8.78 12.12
N GLU A 135 5.29 -9.42 12.75
CA GLU A 135 6.10 -8.87 13.83
C GLU A 135 7.58 -9.05 13.51
N ILE A 136 8.36 -8.03 13.82
CA ILE A 136 9.82 -8.07 13.64
C ILE A 136 10.48 -7.80 14.98
N HIS A 137 11.28 -8.76 15.44
CA HIS A 137 12.09 -8.68 16.65
C HIS A 137 13.53 -8.34 16.28
N GLY A 138 13.89 -7.06 16.29
CA GLY A 138 15.22 -6.55 15.97
C GLY A 138 15.72 -5.56 17.02
N GLU A 139 16.52 -4.59 16.60
CA GLU A 139 16.91 -3.45 17.43
C GLU A 139 15.68 -2.65 17.88
N GLU A 140 14.68 -2.59 16.99
CA GLU A 140 13.34 -2.16 17.31
C GLU A 140 12.38 -3.34 17.19
N HIS A 141 11.42 -3.42 18.10
CA HIS A 141 10.37 -4.40 18.06
C HIS A 141 9.15 -3.79 17.36
N LEU A 142 8.85 -4.24 16.15
CA LEU A 142 7.79 -3.69 15.31
C LEU A 142 6.64 -4.69 15.15
N LEU A 143 5.41 -4.18 15.25
CA LEU A 143 4.19 -4.91 14.92
C LEU A 143 3.52 -4.22 13.74
N ILE A 144 3.33 -4.96 12.64
CA ILE A 144 2.72 -4.46 11.41
C ILE A 144 1.40 -5.21 11.18
N VAL A 145 0.32 -4.46 11.03
CA VAL A 145 -1.02 -5.01 10.84
C VAL A 145 -1.59 -4.51 9.52
N PHE A 146 -1.76 -5.41 8.56
CA PHE A 146 -2.45 -5.15 7.29
C PHE A 146 -3.89 -5.65 7.37
N ASN A 147 -4.82 -4.83 6.95
CA ASN A 147 -6.22 -5.17 6.79
C ASN A 147 -6.70 -4.84 5.37
N ALA A 148 -6.96 -5.86 4.56
CA ALA A 148 -7.48 -5.70 3.20
C ALA A 148 -9.02 -5.80 3.12
N LYS A 149 -9.71 -6.06 4.25
CA LYS A 149 -11.19 -6.08 4.31
C LYS A 149 -11.77 -4.67 4.38
N GLY A 150 -13.05 -4.54 4.08
CA GLY A 150 -13.80 -3.28 4.25
C GLY A 150 -14.06 -2.93 5.71
N ASP A 151 -14.18 -3.93 6.57
CA ASP A 151 -14.45 -3.75 8.00
C ASP A 151 -13.14 -3.61 8.79
N ALA A 152 -13.23 -2.94 9.93
CA ALA A 152 -12.11 -2.80 10.83
C ALA A 152 -11.73 -4.15 11.45
N PHE A 153 -10.44 -4.36 11.65
CA PHE A 153 -9.86 -5.54 12.29
C PHE A 153 -9.37 -5.19 13.70
N GLN A 154 -9.88 -5.90 14.70
CA GLN A 154 -9.41 -5.85 16.08
C GLN A 154 -8.36 -6.94 16.26
N PHE A 155 -7.17 -6.58 16.71
CA PHE A 155 -6.10 -7.54 17.00
C PHE A 155 -5.81 -7.60 18.51
N GLU A 156 -5.38 -8.77 18.96
CA GLU A 156 -4.93 -8.96 20.35
C GLU A 156 -3.48 -8.50 20.48
N ASN A 157 -3.20 -7.72 21.50
CA ASN A 157 -1.85 -7.31 21.86
C ASN A 157 -1.66 -7.39 23.37
N ALA A 158 -0.52 -7.92 23.78
CA ALA A 158 -0.19 -8.13 25.19
C ALA A 158 0.71 -7.01 25.79
N GLY A 159 1.06 -5.98 25.01
CA GLY A 159 1.99 -4.94 25.42
C GLY A 159 1.48 -3.52 25.14
N ASN A 160 2.27 -2.54 25.55
CA ASN A 160 2.05 -1.16 25.16
C ASN A 160 2.53 -0.93 23.75
N LEU A 161 1.72 -0.29 22.92
CA LEU A 161 2.04 0.03 21.52
C LEU A 161 2.17 1.54 21.34
N GLU A 162 3.20 1.93 20.61
CA GLU A 162 3.35 3.27 20.05
C GLU A 162 3.06 3.21 18.56
N LEU A 163 2.05 3.95 18.11
CA LEU A 163 1.72 4.05 16.67
C LEU A 163 2.80 4.88 15.96
N LEU A 164 3.47 4.29 14.98
CA LEU A 164 4.50 4.96 14.19
C LEU A 164 3.93 5.55 12.90
N VAL A 165 3.23 4.73 12.12
CA VAL A 165 2.67 5.10 10.81
C VAL A 165 1.36 4.37 10.57
N THR A 166 0.38 5.07 10.00
CA THR A 166 -0.89 4.46 9.58
C THR A 166 -1.55 5.24 8.46
N ASN A 167 -2.31 4.55 7.60
CA ASN A 167 -3.35 5.13 6.76
C ASN A 167 -4.76 4.69 7.20
N SER A 168 -4.87 4.14 8.40
CA SER A 168 -6.16 3.72 8.97
C SER A 168 -7.06 4.93 9.26
N PRO A 169 -8.36 4.85 8.94
CA PRO A 169 -9.32 5.86 9.35
C PRO A 169 -9.77 5.70 10.83
N SER A 170 -9.30 4.65 11.52
CA SER A 170 -9.66 4.36 12.92
C SER A 170 -8.55 4.80 13.86
N ASP A 171 -8.89 5.56 14.88
CA ASP A 171 -8.00 5.98 15.98
C ASP A 171 -8.18 5.11 17.25
N GLU A 172 -8.94 4.02 17.16
CA GLU A 172 -9.19 3.14 18.31
C GLU A 172 -7.96 2.26 18.58
N GLU A 173 -7.69 2.05 19.85
CA GLU A 173 -6.58 1.20 20.32
C GLU A 173 -6.73 -0.25 19.85
N ASN A 174 -5.65 -0.85 19.35
CA ASN A 174 -5.59 -2.21 18.84
C ASN A 174 -6.57 -2.50 17.68
N LYS A 175 -6.97 -1.48 16.92
CA LYS A 175 -7.89 -1.60 15.81
C LYS A 175 -7.33 -0.96 14.55
N VAL A 176 -7.37 -1.70 13.47
CA VAL A 176 -6.94 -1.24 12.14
C VAL A 176 -8.17 -1.17 11.24
N GLY A 177 -8.45 0.01 10.72
CA GLY A 177 -9.60 0.27 9.87
C GLY A 177 -9.62 -0.54 8.58
N GLY A 178 -10.74 -0.53 7.88
CA GLY A 178 -10.87 -1.25 6.61
C GLY A 178 -9.92 -0.71 5.54
N VAL A 179 -9.31 -1.62 4.81
CA VAL A 179 -8.33 -1.36 3.72
C VAL A 179 -7.24 -0.40 4.20
N SER A 180 -6.45 -0.85 5.15
CA SER A 180 -5.38 -0.02 5.73
C SER A 180 -4.25 -0.85 6.33
N VAL A 181 -3.19 -0.17 6.72
CA VAL A 181 -2.07 -0.72 7.46
C VAL A 181 -1.72 0.19 8.63
N SER A 182 -1.36 -0.39 9.75
CA SER A 182 -0.80 0.31 10.90
C SER A 182 0.49 -0.35 11.34
N ILE A 183 1.49 0.45 11.64
CA ILE A 183 2.79 0.02 12.11
C ILE A 183 2.99 0.58 13.51
N PHE A 184 3.28 -0.31 14.44
CA PHE A 184 3.49 0.00 15.84
C PHE A 184 4.89 -0.39 16.27
N LYS A 185 5.44 0.36 17.22
CA LYS A 185 6.56 -0.06 18.05
C LYS A 185 6.01 -0.69 19.34
N VAL A 186 6.50 -1.86 19.68
CA VAL A 186 6.20 -2.53 20.96
C VAL A 186 7.16 -1.97 22.00
N LEU A 187 6.64 -1.43 23.12
CA LEU A 187 7.39 -0.77 24.19
C LEU A 187 7.74 -1.73 25.33
#